data_2a164191036ec9601ab352f224e1360f
#
_entry.id   2a164191036ec9601ab352f224e1360f
#
_cell.length_a   1.000
_cell.length_b   1.000
_cell.length_c   1.000
_cell.angle_alpha   90.00
_cell.angle_beta   90.00
_cell.angle_gamma   90.00
#
_symmetry.space_group_name_H-M   'P 1'
#
loop_
_entity.id
_entity.type
_entity.pdbx_description
1 polymer ?
#
loop_
_entity_poly.entity_id
_entity_poly.type
_entity_poly.pdbx_seq_one_letter_code
_entity_poly.pdbx_strand_id
1 'polypeptide(L)'
;MQRGITRYLEATGNTAPIKNVDLVARVQGFLQSINYKDGDFVKEGATLFTIEPETYKLKLDQAQAAETGMQASMKQAEADFKRQSDLVQKQAVSQATLDTSTAARENAQANLQQAQVNTKIAAVNYGYTNVTAPFDGIVSAHLASIGELVGVASPTQLANIVALDPIYVNFNVNEQDVLKIREEARRRGMTVEDLRRLPVEIGLQT
;
A
#
# COMPACT_ATOMS: atom_id res chain seq x y z
N MET A 1 -46.21 -28.09 -26.75
CA MET A 1 -44.89 -27.49 -26.42
C MET A 1 -45.15 -26.29 -25.52
N GLN A 2 -44.83 -26.39 -24.22
CA GLN A 2 -44.88 -25.25 -23.30
C GLN A 2 -43.62 -24.44 -23.52
N ARG A 3 -43.72 -23.23 -24.06
CA ARG A 3 -42.62 -22.26 -24.10
C ARG A 3 -42.50 -21.62 -22.71
N GLY A 4 -41.36 -21.80 -22.05
CA GLY A 4 -41.06 -21.10 -20.83
C GLY A 4 -40.98 -19.60 -21.10
N ILE A 5 -41.78 -18.80 -20.41
CA ILE A 5 -41.72 -17.33 -20.44
C ILE A 5 -40.81 -16.89 -19.31
N THR A 6 -39.69 -16.25 -19.66
CA THR A 6 -38.81 -15.59 -18.67
C THR A 6 -39.45 -14.24 -18.32
N ARG A 7 -39.73 -14.02 -17.04
CA ARG A 7 -40.21 -12.73 -16.54
C ARG A 7 -39.00 -11.94 -16.04
N TYR A 8 -38.84 -10.74 -16.49
CA TYR A 8 -37.84 -9.78 -16.02
C TYR A 8 -38.49 -8.82 -15.04
N LEU A 9 -37.73 -8.47 -14.00
CA LEU A 9 -38.04 -7.34 -13.11
C LEU A 9 -37.08 -6.22 -13.48
N GLU A 10 -37.63 -5.09 -13.88
CA GLU A 10 -36.86 -3.90 -14.19
C GLU A 10 -36.81 -2.98 -12.96
N ALA A 11 -35.61 -2.56 -12.59
CA ALA A 11 -35.40 -1.60 -11.50
C ALA A 11 -34.30 -0.60 -11.90
N THR A 12 -34.51 0.65 -11.55
CA THR A 12 -33.47 1.67 -11.70
C THR A 12 -32.49 1.60 -10.56
N GLY A 13 -31.20 1.74 -10.88
CA GLY A 13 -30.13 1.68 -9.90
C GLY A 13 -28.93 2.54 -10.27
N ASN A 14 -28.00 2.63 -9.34
CA ASN A 14 -26.72 3.31 -9.53
C ASN A 14 -25.58 2.32 -9.40
N THR A 15 -24.57 2.49 -10.23
CA THR A 15 -23.31 1.75 -10.11
C THR A 15 -22.38 2.43 -9.13
N ALA A 16 -21.65 1.67 -8.35
CA ALA A 16 -20.62 2.16 -7.42
C ALA A 16 -19.36 1.29 -7.52
N PRO A 17 -18.18 1.88 -7.51
CA PRO A 17 -16.93 1.12 -7.53
C PRO A 17 -16.77 0.33 -6.22
N ILE A 18 -16.16 -0.86 -6.32
CA ILE A 18 -15.85 -1.68 -5.15
C ILE A 18 -14.71 -1.08 -4.31
N LYS A 19 -13.74 -0.44 -4.98
CA LYS A 19 -12.63 0.26 -4.35
C LYS A 19 -12.57 1.67 -4.91
N ASN A 20 -12.44 2.62 -4.00
CA ASN A 20 -12.26 4.04 -4.30
C ASN A 20 -11.25 4.60 -3.31
N VAL A 21 -10.11 5.11 -3.79
CA VAL A 21 -9.02 5.60 -2.96
C VAL A 21 -8.48 6.91 -3.50
N ASP A 22 -8.31 7.87 -2.60
CA ASP A 22 -7.62 9.12 -2.89
C ASP A 22 -6.11 8.90 -2.83
N LEU A 23 -5.44 9.20 -3.92
CA LEU A 23 -3.98 9.21 -4.01
C LEU A 23 -3.47 10.52 -3.41
N VAL A 24 -2.68 10.42 -2.35
CA VAL A 24 -2.18 11.59 -1.62
C VAL A 24 -0.66 11.60 -1.55
N ALA A 25 -0.08 12.80 -1.57
CA ALA A 25 1.34 12.99 -1.29
C ALA A 25 1.63 12.72 0.19
N ARG A 26 2.49 11.74 0.47
CA ARG A 26 2.92 11.37 1.84
C ARG A 26 4.20 12.05 2.27
N VAL A 27 4.91 12.66 1.34
CA VAL A 27 6.15 13.41 1.55
C VAL A 27 6.03 14.77 0.91
N GLN A 28 6.74 15.75 1.46
CA GLN A 28 6.77 17.10 0.94
C GLN A 28 7.81 17.21 -0.19
N GLY A 29 7.45 17.86 -1.28
CA GLY A 29 8.36 18.16 -2.40
C GLY A 29 7.62 18.71 -3.60
N PHE A 30 8.35 19.10 -4.62
CA PHE A 30 7.77 19.54 -5.87
C PHE A 30 7.35 18.34 -6.72
N LEU A 31 6.18 18.42 -7.33
CA LEU A 31 5.70 17.41 -8.27
C LEU A 31 6.53 17.47 -9.55
N GLN A 32 7.32 16.43 -9.82
CA GLN A 32 8.28 16.39 -10.92
C GLN A 32 7.65 15.86 -12.21
N SER A 33 6.84 14.81 -12.10
CA SER A 33 6.17 14.20 -13.26
C SER A 33 4.84 13.59 -12.93
N ILE A 34 3.97 13.53 -13.95
CA ILE A 34 2.71 12.79 -13.97
C ILE A 34 2.84 11.78 -15.11
N ASN A 35 2.74 10.49 -14.81
CA ASN A 35 3.08 9.39 -15.70
C ASN A 35 1.84 8.64 -16.25
N TYR A 36 0.69 9.28 -16.24
CA TYR A 36 -0.57 8.76 -16.79
C TYR A 36 -1.34 9.89 -17.47
N LYS A 37 -2.38 9.56 -18.23
CA LYS A 37 -3.35 10.52 -18.76
C LYS A 37 -4.65 10.40 -17.96
N ASP A 38 -5.32 11.52 -17.79
CA ASP A 38 -6.61 11.58 -17.08
C ASP A 38 -7.61 10.61 -17.69
N GLY A 39 -8.19 9.76 -16.85
CA GLY A 39 -9.11 8.71 -17.27
C GLY A 39 -8.47 7.41 -17.75
N ASP A 40 -7.14 7.28 -17.71
CA ASP A 40 -6.46 6.06 -18.12
C ASP A 40 -6.69 4.92 -17.13
N PHE A 41 -6.76 3.71 -17.68
CA PHE A 41 -6.69 2.47 -16.88
C PHE A 41 -5.23 2.17 -16.54
N VAL A 42 -4.95 1.97 -15.26
CA VAL A 42 -3.62 1.69 -14.73
C VAL A 42 -3.60 0.36 -13.96
N LYS A 43 -2.46 -0.31 -13.97
CA LYS A 43 -2.23 -1.53 -13.21
C LYS A 43 -1.69 -1.23 -11.82
N GLU A 44 -1.96 -2.14 -10.87
CA GLU A 44 -1.36 -2.11 -9.54
C GLU A 44 0.17 -1.97 -9.60
N GLY A 45 0.72 -1.08 -8.78
CA GLY A 45 2.15 -0.79 -8.74
C GLY A 45 2.67 0.17 -9.83
N ALA A 46 1.85 0.57 -10.81
CA ALA A 46 2.26 1.58 -11.79
C ALA A 46 2.54 2.91 -11.10
N THR A 47 3.68 3.54 -11.39
CA THR A 47 4.03 4.85 -10.85
C THR A 47 3.22 5.92 -11.57
N LEU A 48 2.39 6.64 -10.83
CA LEU A 48 1.49 7.68 -11.35
C LEU A 48 2.08 9.08 -11.21
N PHE A 49 2.71 9.35 -10.07
CA PHE A 49 3.33 10.64 -9.79
C PHE A 49 4.74 10.43 -9.24
N THR A 50 5.63 11.35 -9.56
CA THR A 50 6.97 11.41 -8.98
C THR A 50 7.14 12.78 -8.31
N ILE A 51 7.42 12.75 -7.01
CA ILE A 51 7.73 13.91 -6.18
C ILE A 51 9.25 13.97 -6.04
N GLU A 52 9.87 15.12 -6.21
CA GLU A 52 11.32 15.40 -6.18
C GLU A 52 12.13 14.37 -5.35
N PRO A 53 12.73 13.34 -5.99
CA PRO A 53 13.32 12.21 -5.27
C PRO A 53 14.73 12.49 -4.78
N GLU A 54 15.43 13.49 -5.33
CA GLU A 54 16.87 13.73 -5.14
C GLU A 54 17.21 13.93 -3.67
N THR A 55 16.48 14.80 -2.97
CA THR A 55 16.70 15.10 -1.56
C THR A 55 16.53 13.85 -0.67
N TYR A 56 15.52 13.03 -0.98
CA TYR A 56 15.23 11.79 -0.25
C TYR A 56 16.27 10.72 -0.54
N LYS A 57 16.73 10.63 -1.79
CA LYS A 57 17.81 9.72 -2.17
C LYS A 57 19.11 10.05 -1.44
N LEU A 58 19.50 11.32 -1.38
CA LEU A 58 20.68 11.75 -0.64
C LEU A 58 20.59 11.43 0.84
N LYS A 59 19.41 11.58 1.47
CA LYS A 59 19.18 11.16 2.86
C LYS A 59 19.30 9.65 3.04
N LEU A 60 18.83 8.86 2.08
CA LEU A 60 18.99 7.41 2.09
C LEU A 60 20.46 7.02 1.97
N ASP A 61 21.19 7.60 1.02
CA ASP A 61 22.62 7.34 0.82
C ASP A 61 23.42 7.72 2.06
N GLN A 62 23.11 8.84 2.71
CA GLN A 62 23.71 9.26 3.99
C GLN A 62 23.45 8.24 5.10
N ALA A 63 22.22 7.75 5.24
CA ALA A 63 21.87 6.76 6.26
C ALA A 63 22.57 5.42 6.00
N GLN A 64 22.68 4.98 4.74
CA GLN A 64 23.42 3.78 4.36
C GLN A 64 24.91 3.89 4.65
N ALA A 65 25.52 5.05 4.41
CA ALA A 65 26.92 5.30 4.75
C ALA A 65 27.15 5.22 6.28
N ALA A 66 26.23 5.80 7.06
CA ALA A 66 26.28 5.71 8.53
C ALA A 66 26.12 4.25 9.01
N GLU A 67 25.19 3.48 8.44
CA GLU A 67 25.01 2.05 8.74
C GLU A 67 26.28 1.27 8.46
N THR A 68 26.91 1.50 7.30
CA THR A 68 28.19 0.86 6.94
C THR A 68 29.28 1.17 7.96
N GLY A 69 29.36 2.41 8.46
CA GLY A 69 30.28 2.80 9.51
C GLY A 69 30.03 2.05 10.82
N MET A 70 28.76 1.93 11.25
CA MET A 70 28.40 1.18 12.45
C MET A 70 28.64 -0.32 12.29
N GLN A 71 28.45 -0.86 11.10
CA GLN A 71 28.76 -2.26 10.79
C GLN A 71 30.26 -2.55 10.92
N ALA A 72 31.12 -1.62 10.47
CA ALA A 72 32.58 -1.73 10.66
C ALA A 72 32.95 -1.68 12.14
N SER A 73 32.33 -0.78 12.90
CA SER A 73 32.57 -0.67 14.37
C SER A 73 32.11 -1.93 15.11
N MET A 74 30.97 -2.50 14.74
CA MET A 74 30.49 -3.78 15.28
C MET A 74 31.45 -4.93 14.97
N LYS A 75 31.94 -5.00 13.74
CA LYS A 75 32.94 -6.01 13.35
C LYS A 75 34.23 -5.91 14.14
N GLN A 76 34.68 -4.68 14.42
CA GLN A 76 35.83 -4.43 15.27
C GLN A 76 35.56 -4.90 16.71
N ALA A 77 34.47 -4.49 17.34
CA ALA A 77 34.10 -4.87 18.70
C ALA A 77 33.93 -6.40 18.84
N GLU A 78 33.36 -7.09 17.83
CA GLU A 78 33.28 -8.55 17.78
C GLU A 78 34.64 -9.22 17.76
N ALA A 79 35.56 -8.70 16.94
CA ALA A 79 36.94 -9.24 16.87
C ALA A 79 37.70 -9.03 18.19
N ASP A 80 37.52 -7.87 18.85
CA ASP A 80 38.11 -7.58 20.14
C ASP A 80 37.52 -8.48 21.24
N PHE A 81 36.21 -8.63 21.30
CA PHE A 81 35.55 -9.56 22.21
C PHE A 81 36.08 -11.00 22.04
N LYS A 82 36.14 -11.50 20.82
CA LYS A 82 36.64 -12.84 20.54
C LYS A 82 38.08 -13.02 21.02
N ARG A 83 38.95 -12.02 20.77
CA ARG A 83 40.35 -12.02 21.22
C ARG A 83 40.43 -12.07 22.73
N GLN A 84 39.66 -11.23 23.47
CA GLN A 84 39.65 -11.21 24.92
C GLN A 84 39.09 -12.52 25.50
N SER A 85 38.08 -13.09 24.91
CA SER A 85 37.52 -14.38 25.29
C SER A 85 38.56 -15.51 25.19
N ASP A 86 39.34 -15.55 24.11
CA ASP A 86 40.42 -16.55 23.92
C ASP A 86 41.54 -16.36 24.94
N LEU A 87 41.87 -15.11 25.32
CA LEU A 87 42.90 -14.81 26.30
C LEU A 87 42.45 -15.14 27.73
N VAL A 88 41.19 -14.94 28.09
CA VAL A 88 40.65 -15.37 29.39
C VAL A 88 40.70 -16.88 29.54
N GLN A 89 40.34 -17.64 28.48
CA GLN A 89 40.47 -19.10 28.51
C GLN A 89 41.89 -19.58 28.76
N LYS A 90 42.89 -18.82 28.30
CA LYS A 90 44.30 -19.07 28.52
C LYS A 90 44.82 -18.45 29.85
N GLN A 91 43.96 -17.90 30.68
CA GLN A 91 44.28 -17.21 31.94
C GLN A 91 45.27 -16.03 31.77
N ALA A 92 45.30 -15.43 30.56
CA ALA A 92 46.25 -14.34 30.24
C ALA A 92 45.68 -12.95 30.52
N VAL A 93 44.39 -12.78 30.77
CA VAL A 93 43.71 -11.51 31.11
C VAL A 93 42.62 -11.74 32.15
N SER A 94 42.18 -10.64 32.81
CA SER A 94 41.15 -10.69 33.85
C SER A 94 39.73 -10.82 33.29
N GLN A 95 38.83 -11.36 34.09
CA GLN A 95 37.41 -11.40 33.76
C GLN A 95 36.84 -9.99 33.51
N ALA A 96 37.26 -8.99 34.27
CA ALA A 96 36.83 -7.61 34.08
C ALA A 96 37.14 -7.05 32.68
N THR A 97 38.24 -7.53 32.06
CA THR A 97 38.57 -7.14 30.67
C THR A 97 37.61 -7.76 29.66
N LEU A 98 37.21 -9.01 29.90
CA LEU A 98 36.16 -9.67 29.08
C LEU A 98 34.82 -8.96 29.23
N ASP A 99 34.44 -8.62 30.45
CA ASP A 99 33.15 -7.93 30.71
C ASP A 99 33.12 -6.57 30.00
N THR A 100 34.23 -5.83 30.00
CA THR A 100 34.38 -4.56 29.27
C THR A 100 34.22 -4.75 27.75
N SER A 101 34.85 -5.79 27.19
CA SER A 101 34.75 -6.06 25.75
C SER A 101 33.36 -6.59 25.35
N THR A 102 32.70 -7.29 26.25
CA THR A 102 31.30 -7.72 26.09
C THR A 102 30.35 -6.51 26.00
N ALA A 103 30.48 -5.59 26.97
CA ALA A 103 29.71 -4.36 26.97
C ALA A 103 29.96 -3.49 25.72
N ALA A 104 31.23 -3.41 25.27
CA ALA A 104 31.60 -2.69 24.05
C ALA A 104 30.94 -3.30 22.80
N ARG A 105 30.93 -4.65 22.69
CA ARG A 105 30.25 -5.37 21.59
C ARG A 105 28.76 -5.12 21.63
N GLU A 106 28.11 -5.22 22.78
CA GLU A 106 26.66 -4.99 22.92
C GLU A 106 26.29 -3.55 22.56
N ASN A 107 27.08 -2.57 22.98
CA ASN A 107 26.92 -1.17 22.59
C ASN A 107 27.06 -0.97 21.06
N ALA A 108 28.07 -1.59 20.44
CA ALA A 108 28.26 -1.52 18.99
C ALA A 108 27.11 -2.18 18.24
N GLN A 109 26.57 -3.28 18.75
CA GLN A 109 25.41 -3.94 18.19
C GLN A 109 24.15 -3.06 18.27
N ALA A 110 23.91 -2.42 19.41
CA ALA A 110 22.79 -1.49 19.58
C ALA A 110 22.89 -0.29 18.63
N ASN A 111 24.09 0.28 18.46
CA ASN A 111 24.34 1.38 17.52
C ASN A 111 24.13 0.95 16.06
N LEU A 112 24.56 -0.25 15.68
CA LEU A 112 24.30 -0.80 14.36
C LEU A 112 22.79 -0.96 14.12
N GLN A 113 22.06 -1.52 15.07
CA GLN A 113 20.61 -1.67 14.97
C GLN A 113 19.90 -0.32 14.81
N GLN A 114 20.33 0.70 15.55
CA GLN A 114 19.79 2.06 15.38
C GLN A 114 20.06 2.62 13.98
N ALA A 115 21.28 2.44 13.45
CA ALA A 115 21.62 2.87 12.10
C ALA A 115 20.78 2.15 11.03
N GLN A 116 20.56 0.84 11.18
CA GLN A 116 19.69 0.05 10.29
C GLN A 116 18.24 0.56 10.28
N VAL A 117 17.71 0.94 11.43
CA VAL A 117 16.36 1.54 11.51
C VAL A 117 16.32 2.88 10.78
N ASN A 118 17.35 3.72 10.96
CA ASN A 118 17.43 5.01 10.26
C ASN A 118 17.48 4.83 8.74
N THR A 119 18.26 3.85 8.24
CA THR A 119 18.29 3.49 6.82
C THR A 119 16.91 3.06 6.31
N LYS A 120 16.17 2.24 7.07
CA LYS A 120 14.82 1.81 6.71
C LYS A 120 13.86 2.99 6.63
N ILE A 121 13.91 3.91 7.60
CA ILE A 121 13.08 5.13 7.60
C ILE A 121 13.37 5.97 6.34
N ALA A 122 14.64 6.18 6.03
CA ALA A 122 15.04 6.94 4.84
C ALA A 122 14.59 6.25 3.54
N ALA A 123 14.69 4.91 3.46
CA ALA A 123 14.23 4.13 2.32
C ALA A 123 12.70 4.21 2.12
N VAL A 124 11.92 4.15 3.20
CA VAL A 124 10.46 4.32 3.16
C VAL A 124 10.09 5.71 2.65
N ASN A 125 10.74 6.75 3.18
CA ASN A 125 10.50 8.13 2.74
C ASN A 125 10.89 8.34 1.27
N TYR A 126 11.99 7.73 0.82
CA TYR A 126 12.36 7.73 -0.60
C TYR A 126 11.32 6.97 -1.45
N GLY A 127 10.79 5.84 -0.96
CA GLY A 127 9.71 5.11 -1.62
C GLY A 127 8.45 5.97 -1.79
N TYR A 128 8.12 6.82 -0.84
CA TYR A 128 6.95 7.70 -0.91
C TYR A 128 7.10 8.85 -1.93
N THR A 129 8.28 9.08 -2.49
CA THR A 129 8.45 10.02 -3.61
C THR A 129 7.79 9.52 -4.90
N ASN A 130 7.59 8.20 -5.02
CA ASN A 130 6.86 7.58 -6.12
C ASN A 130 5.47 7.18 -5.64
N VAL A 131 4.45 7.88 -6.09
CA VAL A 131 3.06 7.54 -5.79
C VAL A 131 2.59 6.51 -6.82
N THR A 132 2.30 5.30 -6.34
CA THR A 132 1.90 4.17 -7.19
C THR A 132 0.42 3.82 -7.04
N ALA A 133 -0.15 3.18 -8.06
CA ALA A 133 -1.51 2.66 -8.02
C ALA A 133 -1.63 1.52 -7.00
N PRO A 134 -2.57 1.58 -6.03
CA PRO A 134 -2.74 0.54 -5.01
C PRO A 134 -3.51 -0.69 -5.51
N PHE A 135 -4.13 -0.63 -6.66
CA PHE A 135 -4.87 -1.69 -7.34
C PHE A 135 -5.12 -1.31 -8.81
N ASP A 136 -5.57 -2.27 -9.60
CA ASP A 136 -5.96 -2.04 -11.00
C ASP A 136 -7.23 -1.18 -11.07
N GLY A 137 -7.21 -0.08 -11.82
CA GLY A 137 -8.35 0.82 -11.88
C GLY A 137 -8.19 1.98 -12.84
N ILE A 138 -9.20 2.84 -12.89
CA ILE A 138 -9.17 4.10 -13.65
C ILE A 138 -8.81 5.24 -12.72
N VAL A 139 -7.83 6.04 -13.14
CA VAL A 139 -7.39 7.23 -12.39
C VAL A 139 -8.14 8.45 -12.92
N SER A 140 -8.66 9.26 -12.00
CA SER A 140 -9.33 10.52 -12.33
C SER A 140 -8.34 11.56 -12.90
N ALA A 141 -8.87 12.73 -13.28
CA ALA A 141 -8.03 13.89 -13.55
C ALA A 141 -7.12 14.21 -12.36
N HIS A 142 -5.90 14.62 -12.66
CA HIS A 142 -4.95 15.09 -11.66
C HIS A 142 -5.42 16.41 -11.04
N LEU A 143 -5.20 16.54 -9.73
CA LEU A 143 -5.59 17.72 -8.94
C LEU A 143 -4.41 18.65 -8.63
N ALA A 144 -3.18 18.17 -8.86
CA ALA A 144 -1.95 18.94 -8.67
C ALA A 144 -1.16 19.01 -9.97
N SER A 145 -0.52 20.13 -10.22
CA SER A 145 0.24 20.40 -11.46
C SER A 145 1.73 20.14 -11.28
N ILE A 146 2.43 19.83 -12.39
CA ILE A 146 3.89 19.69 -12.38
C ILE A 146 4.52 21.01 -11.93
N GLY A 147 5.47 20.94 -11.00
CA GLY A 147 6.11 22.09 -10.36
C GLY A 147 5.37 22.62 -9.12
N GLU A 148 4.22 22.05 -8.77
CA GLU A 148 3.48 22.40 -7.54
C GLU A 148 4.13 21.77 -6.32
N LEU A 149 4.16 22.49 -5.20
CA LEU A 149 4.64 21.99 -3.92
C LEU A 149 3.53 21.22 -3.21
N VAL A 150 3.73 19.92 -3.03
CA VAL A 150 2.75 19.00 -2.41
C VAL A 150 3.24 18.49 -1.05
N GLY A 151 2.32 17.96 -0.24
CA GLY A 151 2.64 17.35 1.05
C GLY A 151 2.97 18.35 2.18
N VAL A 152 2.51 19.61 2.07
CA VAL A 152 2.74 20.66 3.07
C VAL A 152 1.56 20.70 4.04
N ALA A 153 1.83 20.70 5.34
CA ALA A 153 0.85 20.86 6.46
C ALA A 153 -0.27 19.79 6.50
N SER A 154 -0.77 19.34 5.37
CA SER A 154 -1.77 18.25 5.25
C SER A 154 -1.47 17.41 4.01
N PRO A 155 -1.92 16.14 3.95
CA PRO A 155 -1.80 15.34 2.74
C PRO A 155 -2.48 16.04 1.57
N THR A 156 -1.71 16.35 0.50
CA THR A 156 -2.26 16.94 -0.73
C THR A 156 -2.82 15.80 -1.58
N GLN A 157 -4.11 15.88 -1.92
CA GLN A 157 -4.74 14.95 -2.85
C GLN A 157 -4.22 15.21 -4.27
N LEU A 158 -3.72 14.16 -4.91
CA LEU A 158 -3.14 14.22 -6.26
C LEU A 158 -4.12 13.75 -7.33
N ALA A 159 -4.86 12.69 -7.06
CA ALA A 159 -5.89 12.11 -7.91
C ALA A 159 -6.77 11.16 -7.10
N ASN A 160 -7.77 10.59 -7.75
CA ASN A 160 -8.58 9.50 -7.21
C ASN A 160 -8.46 8.28 -8.14
N ILE A 161 -8.39 7.07 -7.59
CA ILE A 161 -8.42 5.82 -8.36
C ILE A 161 -9.62 4.98 -7.97
N VAL A 162 -10.32 4.45 -8.97
CA VAL A 162 -11.51 3.62 -8.80
C VAL A 162 -11.36 2.28 -9.52
N ALA A 163 -11.72 1.19 -8.85
CA ALA A 163 -11.81 -0.12 -9.47
C ALA A 163 -13.20 -0.29 -10.10
N LEU A 164 -13.24 -0.61 -11.40
CA LEU A 164 -14.48 -0.81 -12.14
C LEU A 164 -14.87 -2.29 -12.31
N ASP A 165 -13.96 -3.20 -12.02
CA ASP A 165 -14.18 -4.64 -12.10
C ASP A 165 -13.67 -5.32 -10.81
N PRO A 166 -14.55 -5.96 -10.04
CA PRO A 166 -16.01 -5.95 -10.13
C PRO A 166 -16.65 -4.61 -9.69
N ILE A 167 -17.90 -4.38 -10.09
CA ILE A 167 -18.66 -3.17 -9.77
C ILE A 167 -19.90 -3.52 -8.95
N TYR A 168 -20.26 -2.68 -7.99
CA TYR A 168 -21.52 -2.78 -7.29
C TYR A 168 -22.64 -2.11 -8.08
N VAL A 169 -23.81 -2.76 -8.07
CA VAL A 169 -25.06 -2.18 -8.59
C VAL A 169 -26.03 -2.09 -7.42
N ASN A 170 -26.37 -0.87 -7.05
CA ASN A 170 -27.31 -0.58 -5.99
C ASN A 170 -28.66 -0.22 -6.65
N PHE A 171 -29.69 -1.04 -6.43
CA PHE A 171 -31.03 -0.79 -6.95
C PHE A 171 -32.07 -1.04 -5.86
N ASN A 172 -33.14 -0.27 -5.91
CA ASN A 172 -34.27 -0.41 -5.00
C ASN A 172 -35.36 -1.23 -5.65
N VAL A 173 -35.81 -2.27 -4.96
CA VAL A 173 -36.95 -3.10 -5.40
C VAL A 173 -38.15 -2.78 -4.53
N ASN A 174 -39.31 -2.63 -5.15
CA ASN A 174 -40.56 -2.42 -4.44
C ASN A 174 -40.91 -3.66 -3.60
N GLU A 175 -41.45 -3.48 -2.41
CA GLU A 175 -41.86 -4.57 -1.51
C GLU A 175 -42.80 -5.57 -2.16
N GLN A 176 -43.77 -5.07 -2.98
CA GLN A 176 -44.70 -5.91 -3.69
C GLN A 176 -44.02 -6.87 -4.68
N ASP A 177 -42.97 -6.41 -5.32
CA ASP A 177 -42.20 -7.22 -6.27
C ASP A 177 -41.30 -8.22 -5.58
N VAL A 178 -40.74 -7.86 -4.40
CA VAL A 178 -40.05 -8.81 -3.55
C VAL A 178 -40.95 -9.93 -3.07
N LEU A 179 -42.20 -9.62 -2.69
CA LEU A 179 -43.18 -10.62 -2.30
C LEU A 179 -43.54 -11.57 -3.45
N LYS A 180 -43.74 -11.05 -4.68
CA LYS A 180 -43.98 -11.87 -5.87
C LYS A 180 -42.81 -12.80 -6.18
N ILE A 181 -41.58 -12.28 -6.10
CA ILE A 181 -40.38 -13.10 -6.33
C ILE A 181 -40.29 -14.23 -5.29
N ARG A 182 -40.54 -13.93 -4.03
CA ARG A 182 -40.54 -14.95 -2.94
C ARG A 182 -41.61 -16.01 -3.15
N GLU A 183 -42.79 -15.61 -3.54
CA GLU A 183 -43.88 -16.55 -3.80
C GLU A 183 -43.59 -17.47 -4.99
N GLU A 184 -43.04 -16.90 -6.09
CA GLU A 184 -42.65 -17.69 -7.27
C GLU A 184 -41.48 -18.62 -6.98
N ALA A 185 -40.47 -18.15 -6.21
CA ALA A 185 -39.37 -18.99 -5.77
C ALA A 185 -39.85 -20.17 -4.92
N ARG A 186 -40.81 -19.93 -4.01
CA ARG A 186 -41.42 -20.97 -3.17
C ARG A 186 -42.19 -21.99 -4.02
N ARG A 187 -42.90 -21.54 -5.04
CA ARG A 187 -43.59 -22.44 -5.98
C ARG A 187 -42.63 -23.32 -6.77
N ARG A 188 -41.44 -22.82 -7.08
CA ARG A 188 -40.38 -23.55 -7.81
C ARG A 188 -39.45 -24.36 -6.89
N GLY A 189 -39.67 -24.36 -5.59
CA GLY A 189 -38.85 -25.07 -4.63
C GLY A 189 -37.42 -24.47 -4.48
N MET A 190 -37.22 -23.21 -4.85
CA MET A 190 -35.95 -22.52 -4.75
C MET A 190 -35.66 -22.15 -3.28
N THR A 191 -34.40 -22.27 -2.87
CA THR A 191 -33.93 -21.86 -1.55
C THR A 191 -33.57 -20.38 -1.50
N VAL A 192 -33.36 -19.84 -0.32
CA VAL A 192 -32.86 -18.45 -0.15
C VAL A 192 -31.46 -18.27 -0.78
N GLU A 193 -30.68 -19.34 -0.81
CA GLU A 193 -29.36 -19.39 -1.45
C GLU A 193 -29.44 -19.22 -2.96
N ASP A 194 -30.44 -19.84 -3.59
CA ASP A 194 -30.69 -19.75 -5.03
C ASP A 194 -31.11 -18.33 -5.44
N LEU A 195 -31.86 -17.64 -4.57
CA LEU A 195 -32.25 -16.24 -4.79
C LEU A 195 -31.05 -15.27 -4.78
N ARG A 196 -29.97 -15.60 -4.06
CA ARG A 196 -28.74 -14.81 -4.05
C ARG A 196 -27.91 -14.94 -5.32
N ARG A 197 -28.19 -15.94 -6.14
CA ARG A 197 -27.47 -16.25 -7.39
C ARG A 197 -28.28 -15.93 -8.65
N LEU A 198 -29.33 -15.14 -8.51
CA LEU A 198 -30.11 -14.72 -9.67
C LEU A 198 -29.24 -13.85 -10.60
N PRO A 199 -29.20 -14.14 -11.90
CA PRO A 199 -28.50 -13.31 -12.85
C PRO A 199 -29.19 -11.95 -12.95
N VAL A 200 -28.39 -10.89 -12.93
CA VAL A 200 -28.84 -9.50 -13.11
C VAL A 200 -28.21 -8.97 -14.40
N GLU A 201 -29.05 -8.51 -15.31
CA GLU A 201 -28.62 -7.84 -16.53
C GLU A 201 -28.69 -6.33 -16.34
N ILE A 202 -27.65 -5.63 -16.76
CA ILE A 202 -27.55 -4.17 -16.63
C ILE A 202 -27.71 -3.57 -18.02
N GLY A 203 -28.77 -2.78 -18.21
CA GLY A 203 -28.97 -1.97 -19.39
C GLY A 203 -28.60 -0.51 -19.11
N LEU A 204 -27.81 0.12 -19.98
CA LEU A 204 -27.62 1.56 -19.95
C LEU A 204 -28.80 2.22 -20.67
N GLN A 205 -29.43 3.22 -20.03
CA GLN A 205 -30.34 4.10 -20.73
C GLN A 205 -29.51 4.98 -21.67
N THR A 206 -29.67 4.75 -22.98
CA THR A 206 -29.11 5.61 -24.04
C THR A 206 -30.10 6.74 -24.36
#